data_7f6be06e4f871febafc42de7e9d3d946
#
_entry.id   7f6be06e4f871febafc42de7e9d3d946
#
_cell.length_a   1.000
_cell.length_b   1.000
_cell.length_c   1.000
_cell.angle_alpha   90.00
_cell.angle_beta   90.00
_cell.angle_gamma   90.00
#
_symmetry.space_group_name_H-M   'P 1'
#
loop_
_entity.id
_entity.type
_entity.pdbx_description
1 polymer ?
#
loop_
_entity_poly.entity_id
_entity_poly.type
_entity_poly.pdbx_seq_one_letter_code
_entity_poly.pdbx_strand_id
1 'polypeptide(L)'
;MAPDSPTLVSDLWYNDGNVVLQAESSLFRVSLGVLAARSPIFDDIQKLPRSQDQEMYDDCPLIVLPDKAEDLGNFLRAVYNSG
;
A
#
# COMPACT_ATOMS: atom_id res chain seq x y z
N MET A 1 -4.90 -25.70 -6.63
CA MET A 1 -4.90 -24.64 -5.67
C MET A 1 -4.29 -23.37 -6.24
N ALA A 2 -4.88 -22.26 -6.01
CA ALA A 2 -4.40 -21.01 -6.56
C ALA A 2 -3.87 -20.10 -5.44
N PRO A 3 -2.72 -20.44 -4.90
CA PRO A 3 -2.21 -19.72 -3.73
C PRO A 3 -1.81 -18.30 -4.05
N ASP A 4 -1.77 -17.95 -5.34
CA ASP A 4 -1.15 -16.69 -5.73
C ASP A 4 -2.14 -15.55 -5.86
N SER A 5 -3.41 -15.80 -5.60
CA SER A 5 -4.38 -14.70 -5.64
C SER A 5 -4.16 -13.79 -4.45
N PRO A 6 -3.89 -12.50 -4.68
CA PRO A 6 -3.69 -11.58 -3.56
C PRO A 6 -4.96 -11.44 -2.73
N THR A 7 -4.76 -11.24 -1.44
CA THR A 7 -5.86 -11.11 -0.49
C THR A 7 -5.92 -9.67 0.01
N LEU A 8 -7.10 -9.09 -0.09
CA LEU A 8 -7.38 -7.79 0.49
C LEU A 8 -7.35 -7.88 2.02
N VAL A 9 -6.66 -6.94 2.64
CA VAL A 9 -6.67 -6.81 4.10
C VAL A 9 -7.76 -5.82 4.46
N SER A 10 -8.90 -6.32 4.94
CA SER A 10 -10.12 -5.51 5.02
C SER A 10 -10.02 -4.35 6.01
N ASP A 11 -9.28 -4.50 7.11
CA ASP A 11 -9.13 -3.40 8.07
C ASP A 11 -8.12 -2.34 7.62
N LEU A 12 -7.45 -2.59 6.51
CA LEU A 12 -6.51 -1.64 5.91
C LEU A 12 -6.88 -1.37 4.45
N TRP A 13 -8.17 -1.39 4.16
CA TRP A 13 -8.69 -1.10 2.83
C TRP A 13 -9.62 0.10 2.95
N TYR A 14 -9.08 1.29 2.69
CA TYR A 14 -9.80 2.55 2.88
C TYR A 14 -10.39 3.02 1.58
N ASN A 15 -11.66 3.41 1.60
CA ASN A 15 -12.35 3.88 0.40
C ASN A 15 -11.73 5.14 -0.18
N ASP A 16 -11.15 5.97 0.66
CA ASP A 16 -10.50 7.20 0.23
C ASP A 16 -9.01 6.99 -0.06
N GLY A 17 -8.54 5.75 -0.03
CA GLY A 17 -7.16 5.46 -0.37
C GLY A 17 -6.88 5.70 -1.84
N ASN A 18 -5.68 6.18 -2.15
CA ASN A 18 -5.30 6.51 -3.51
C ASN A 18 -4.15 5.63 -4.04
N VAL A 19 -3.73 4.66 -3.28
CA VAL A 19 -2.68 3.73 -3.70
C VAL A 19 -2.96 2.37 -3.10
N VAL A 20 -2.59 1.32 -3.83
CA VAL A 20 -2.66 -0.05 -3.31
C VAL A 20 -1.23 -0.55 -3.14
N LEU A 21 -0.92 -0.99 -1.93
CA LEU A 21 0.37 -1.58 -1.61
C LEU A 21 0.24 -3.09 -1.57
N GLN A 22 1.20 -3.79 -2.13
CA GLN A 22 1.24 -5.25 -2.07
C GLN A 22 2.51 -5.68 -1.35
N ALA A 23 2.35 -6.48 -0.31
CA ALA A 23 3.44 -7.15 0.36
C ALA A 23 3.10 -8.62 0.42
N GLU A 24 3.98 -9.45 -0.14
CA GLU A 24 3.71 -10.88 -0.32
C GLU A 24 2.39 -11.04 -1.09
N SER A 25 1.41 -11.71 -0.52
CA SER A 25 0.10 -11.88 -1.18
C SER A 25 -0.98 -11.00 -0.56
N SER A 26 -0.61 -9.97 0.17
CA SER A 26 -1.58 -9.10 0.84
C SER A 26 -1.64 -7.74 0.18
N LEU A 27 -2.86 -7.23 0.03
CA LEU A 27 -3.12 -5.93 -0.57
C LEU A 27 -3.69 -4.97 0.47
N PHE A 28 -3.21 -3.74 0.43
CA PHE A 28 -3.64 -2.68 1.34
C PHE A 28 -3.97 -1.45 0.49
N ARG A 29 -5.13 -0.85 0.71
CA ARG A 29 -5.48 0.40 0.03
C ARG A 29 -5.46 1.54 1.03
N VAL A 30 -4.56 2.49 0.82
CA VAL A 30 -4.28 3.53 1.80
C VAL A 30 -3.99 4.85 1.09
N SER A 31 -3.88 5.92 1.87
CA SER A 31 -3.52 7.22 1.34
C SER A 31 -2.00 7.37 1.35
N LEU A 32 -1.42 7.52 0.16
CA LEU A 32 0.02 7.70 0.05
C LEU A 32 0.48 8.97 0.77
N GLY A 33 -0.32 10.02 0.73
CA GLY A 33 0.01 11.26 1.44
C GLY A 33 0.12 11.09 2.95
N VAL A 34 -0.75 10.26 3.52
CA VAL A 34 -0.69 9.97 4.96
C VAL A 34 0.61 9.23 5.28
N LEU A 35 0.97 8.26 4.44
CA LEU A 35 2.20 7.51 4.64
C LEU A 35 3.44 8.37 4.45
N ALA A 36 3.42 9.25 3.45
CA ALA A 36 4.55 10.12 3.16
C ALA A 36 4.82 11.07 4.32
N ALA A 37 3.78 11.49 5.02
CA ALA A 37 3.93 12.36 6.19
C ALA A 37 4.62 11.65 7.35
N ARG A 38 4.61 10.32 7.35
CA ARG A 38 5.17 9.53 8.45
C ARG A 38 6.44 8.79 8.09
N SER A 39 6.77 8.71 6.81
CA SER A 39 7.90 7.90 6.37
C SER A 39 8.59 8.56 5.20
N PRO A 40 9.90 8.81 5.30
CA PRO A 40 10.64 9.37 4.16
C PRO A 40 10.66 8.44 2.95
N ILE A 41 10.56 7.13 3.17
CA ILE A 41 10.52 6.17 2.07
C ILE A 41 9.27 6.39 1.22
N PHE A 42 8.13 6.55 1.87
CA PHE A 42 6.88 6.78 1.14
C PHE A 42 6.82 8.20 0.57
N ASP A 43 7.45 9.17 1.21
CA ASP A 43 7.58 10.50 0.65
C ASP A 43 8.37 10.46 -0.66
N ASP A 44 9.45 9.70 -0.70
CA ASP A 44 10.23 9.52 -1.92
C ASP A 44 9.41 8.84 -3.01
N ILE A 45 8.65 7.82 -2.65
CA ILE A 45 7.79 7.13 -3.62
C ILE A 45 6.76 8.09 -4.20
N GLN A 46 6.20 8.94 -3.37
CA GLN A 46 5.21 9.93 -3.80
C GLN A 46 5.78 10.89 -4.84
N LYS A 47 7.06 11.20 -4.73
CA LYS A 47 7.73 12.15 -5.63
C LYS A 47 8.21 11.53 -6.92
N LEU A 48 8.23 10.21 -7.02
CA LEU A 48 8.69 9.55 -8.24
C LEU A 48 7.70 9.77 -9.38
N PRO A 49 8.20 9.99 -10.60
CA PRO A 49 7.31 10.10 -11.75
C PRO A 49 6.64 8.76 -12.03
N ARG A 50 5.40 8.82 -12.46
CA ARG A 50 4.68 7.61 -12.82
C ARG A 50 5.11 7.15 -14.20
N SER A 51 5.28 5.83 -14.31
CA SER A 51 5.55 5.19 -15.58
C SER A 51 4.22 4.93 -16.31
N GLN A 52 4.27 4.92 -17.64
CA GLN A 52 3.10 4.51 -18.41
C GLN A 52 2.75 3.05 -18.18
N ASP A 53 3.73 2.27 -17.73
CA ASP A 53 3.54 0.85 -17.46
C ASP A 53 3.17 0.58 -16.01
N GLN A 54 2.79 1.62 -15.27
CA GLN A 54 2.41 1.47 -13.87
C GLN A 54 1.26 0.49 -13.73
N GLU A 55 1.46 -0.55 -12.93
CA GLU A 55 0.38 -1.47 -12.62
C GLU A 55 -0.69 -0.78 -11.80
N MET A 56 -1.93 -1.14 -12.07
CA MET A 56 -3.07 -0.56 -11.41
C MET A 56 -3.89 -1.67 -10.76
N TYR A 57 -4.46 -1.36 -9.62
CA TYR A 57 -5.40 -2.24 -8.95
C TYR A 57 -6.54 -1.37 -8.42
N ASP A 58 -7.78 -1.69 -8.83
CA ASP A 58 -8.96 -0.96 -8.38
C ASP A 58 -8.82 0.55 -8.66
N ASP A 59 -8.29 0.87 -9.85
CA ASP A 59 -8.06 2.24 -10.33
C ASP A 59 -7.03 3.01 -9.52
N CYS A 60 -6.23 2.32 -8.71
CA CYS A 60 -5.16 2.93 -7.94
C CYS A 60 -3.82 2.37 -8.39
N PRO A 61 -2.75 3.17 -8.36
CA PRO A 61 -1.43 2.61 -8.63
C PRO A 61 -1.11 1.48 -7.66
N LEU A 62 -0.61 0.38 -8.18
CA LEU A 62 -0.20 -0.76 -7.37
C LEU A 62 1.32 -0.69 -7.17
N ILE A 63 1.73 -0.68 -5.92
CA ILE A 63 3.15 -0.63 -5.55
C ILE A 63 3.49 -1.91 -4.81
N VAL A 64 4.40 -2.70 -5.37
CA VAL A 64 4.85 -3.94 -4.75
C VAL A 64 6.06 -3.64 -3.88
N LEU A 65 5.99 -4.02 -2.61
CA LEU A 65 7.05 -3.79 -1.65
C LEU A 65 7.70 -5.10 -1.26
N PRO A 66 9.00 -5.09 -0.96
CA PRO A 66 9.70 -6.31 -0.55
C PRO A 66 9.46 -6.72 0.89
N ASP A 67 8.67 -5.95 1.61
CA ASP A 67 8.42 -6.18 3.03
C ASP A 67 7.50 -7.37 3.24
N LYS A 68 7.55 -7.92 4.45
CA LYS A 68 6.57 -8.94 4.84
C LYS A 68 5.23 -8.29 5.09
N ALA A 69 4.17 -9.02 4.73
CA ALA A 69 2.81 -8.52 4.90
C ALA A 69 2.52 -8.15 6.34
N GLU A 70 2.99 -8.95 7.29
CA GLU A 70 2.79 -8.70 8.71
C GLU A 70 3.44 -7.38 9.12
N ASP A 71 4.67 -7.16 8.69
CA ASP A 71 5.41 -5.95 9.04
C ASP A 71 4.75 -4.70 8.44
N LEU A 72 4.36 -4.79 7.18
CA LEU A 72 3.70 -3.66 6.54
C LEU A 72 2.35 -3.38 7.19
N GLY A 73 1.59 -4.42 7.48
CA GLY A 73 0.31 -4.26 8.16
C GLY A 73 0.45 -3.58 9.50
N ASN A 74 1.44 -3.98 10.28
CA ASN A 74 1.69 -3.37 11.59
C ASN A 74 2.07 -1.89 11.46
N PHE A 75 2.90 -1.56 10.48
CA PHE A 75 3.27 -0.18 10.21
C PHE A 75 2.04 0.64 9.84
N LEU A 76 1.21 0.13 8.94
CA LEU A 76 0.03 0.86 8.50
C LEU A 76 -0.96 1.08 9.64
N ARG A 77 -1.14 0.07 10.47
CA ARG A 77 -2.04 0.22 11.62
C ARG A 77 -1.52 1.26 12.60
N ALA A 78 -0.20 1.29 12.80
CA ALA A 78 0.41 2.30 13.66
C ALA A 78 0.19 3.71 13.11
N VAL A 79 0.35 3.88 11.79
CA VAL A 79 0.15 5.17 11.15
C VAL A 79 -1.29 5.65 11.32
N TYR A 80 -2.24 4.76 11.07
CA TYR A 80 -3.65 5.15 11.10
C TYR A 80 -4.23 5.25 12.49
N ASN A 81 -3.59 4.63 13.47
CA ASN A 81 -4.07 4.65 14.85
C ASN A 81 -3.26 5.56 15.77
N SER A 82 -2.29 6.26 15.24
CA SER A 82 -1.41 7.10 16.04
C SER A 82 -2.01 8.49 16.28
N GLY A 83 -3.19 8.59 16.14
CA GLY A 83 -3.94 9.72 16.37
C GLY A 83 -3.74 11.00 16.76
#